data_099cb329f663d9cf3549d8466e8243c9
#
_entry.id   099cb329f663d9cf3549d8466e8243c9
#
_cell.length_a   1.000
_cell.length_b   1.000
_cell.length_c   1.000
_cell.angle_alpha   90.00
_cell.angle_beta   90.00
_cell.angle_gamma   90.00
#
_symmetry.space_group_name_H-M   'P 1'
#
loop_
_entity.id
_entity.type
_entity.pdbx_description
1 polymer ?
#
loop_
_entity_poly.entity_id
_entity_poly.type
_entity_poly.pdbx_seq_one_letter_code
_entity_poly.pdbx_strand_id
1 'polypeptide(L)'
;LVETSAPDWVPEVSGESFSTIIPRVCGSVPKRIGISNWNIFPHLLLDDVKSAAPGAELVDADDVLLAVQRIKSDVEIPYIVEAYRITEEAMKSALSAAAVGKREWELEAVSRSMMVTSGAEGMSYPAWVCSGPNTALSLCRSSNRAIEKNELVQFTFGAKYMGYCGNM
;
A
#
# COMPACT_ATOMS: atom_id res chain seq x y z
N LEU A 1 9.42 23.47 -8.20
CA LEU A 1 10.32 23.03 -7.13
C LEU A 1 9.46 22.52 -5.99
N VAL A 2 9.31 21.21 -5.87
CA VAL A 2 8.72 20.57 -4.69
C VAL A 2 9.89 20.41 -3.72
N GLU A 3 10.00 21.29 -2.72
CA GLU A 3 10.81 21.00 -1.56
C GLU A 3 10.18 19.80 -0.84
N THR A 4 10.74 18.63 -1.08
CA THR A 4 10.41 17.46 -0.29
C THR A 4 11.21 17.57 1.00
N SER A 5 10.53 17.77 2.12
CA SER A 5 11.09 17.54 3.45
C SER A 5 11.28 16.05 3.68
N ALA A 6 12.09 15.41 2.83
CA ALA A 6 12.48 14.03 3.04
C ALA A 6 13.41 13.96 4.26
N PRO A 7 13.27 12.96 5.14
CA PRO A 7 14.21 12.74 6.21
C PRO A 7 15.63 12.59 5.66
N ASP A 8 16.65 12.99 6.40
CA ASP A 8 18.07 12.99 5.99
C ASP A 8 18.61 11.63 5.52
N TRP A 9 17.90 10.55 5.79
CA TRP A 9 18.23 9.18 5.36
C TRP A 9 17.66 8.82 3.98
N VAL A 10 16.79 9.66 3.40
CA VAL A 10 16.33 9.49 2.02
C VAL A 10 17.32 10.18 1.12
N PRO A 11 18.04 9.48 0.23
CA PRO A 11 18.94 10.14 -0.72
C PRO A 11 18.15 11.18 -1.51
N GLU A 12 18.77 12.34 -1.77
CA GLU A 12 18.15 13.40 -2.56
C GLU A 12 17.54 12.79 -3.83
N VAL A 13 16.20 12.77 -3.89
CA VAL A 13 15.47 12.37 -5.08
C VAL A 13 15.49 13.58 -6.01
N SER A 14 16.56 13.73 -6.77
CA SER A 14 16.54 14.63 -7.91
C SER A 14 15.57 14.05 -8.92
N GLY A 15 14.51 14.78 -9.26
CA GLY A 15 13.60 14.40 -10.33
C GLY A 15 14.32 14.45 -11.68
N GLU A 16 15.00 13.38 -12.05
CA GLU A 16 15.60 13.25 -13.38
C GLU A 16 14.51 12.96 -14.41
N SER A 17 14.60 13.57 -15.57
CA SER A 17 13.72 13.27 -16.70
C SER A 17 14.06 11.92 -17.33
N PHE A 18 13.10 11.28 -18.00
CA PHE A 18 13.35 10.05 -18.74
C PHE A 18 14.39 10.25 -19.86
N SER A 19 14.50 11.44 -20.43
CA SER A 19 15.55 11.76 -21.39
C SER A 19 16.98 11.68 -20.84
N THR A 20 17.15 11.85 -19.52
CA THR A 20 18.41 11.67 -18.82
C THR A 20 18.60 10.22 -18.35
N ILE A 21 17.56 9.63 -17.79
CA ILE A 21 17.62 8.29 -17.18
C ILE A 21 17.82 7.20 -18.22
N ILE A 22 17.04 7.22 -19.33
CA ILE A 22 17.06 6.15 -20.34
C ILE A 22 18.46 5.98 -20.97
N PRO A 23 19.12 7.02 -21.51
CA PRO A 23 20.46 6.86 -22.04
C PRO A 23 21.50 6.43 -20.99
N ARG A 24 21.39 6.93 -19.77
CA ARG A 24 22.31 6.59 -18.67
C ARG A 24 22.20 5.12 -18.27
N VAL A 25 20.99 4.59 -18.16
CA VAL A 25 20.77 3.19 -17.73
C VAL A 25 20.99 2.21 -18.87
N CYS A 26 20.52 2.53 -20.07
CA CYS A 26 20.58 1.62 -21.23
C CYS A 26 21.83 1.81 -22.10
N GLY A 27 22.65 2.85 -21.86
CA GLY A 27 23.79 3.20 -22.69
C GLY A 27 23.44 3.77 -24.08
N SER A 28 22.18 3.63 -24.50
CA SER A 28 21.62 4.15 -25.76
C SER A 28 20.10 4.19 -25.67
N VAL A 29 19.44 4.84 -26.61
CA VAL A 29 17.98 4.82 -26.69
C VAL A 29 17.51 3.40 -27.10
N PRO A 30 16.75 2.70 -26.25
CA PRO A 30 16.30 1.36 -26.54
C PRO A 30 15.24 1.33 -27.66
N LYS A 31 15.17 0.23 -28.40
CA LYS A 31 14.16 0.02 -29.42
C LYS A 31 12.79 -0.37 -28.85
N ARG A 32 12.78 -0.89 -27.61
CA ARG A 32 11.60 -1.40 -26.92
C ARG A 32 11.67 -1.09 -25.43
N ILE A 33 10.57 -0.58 -24.86
CA ILE A 33 10.46 -0.23 -23.46
C ILE A 33 9.22 -0.90 -22.89
N GLY A 34 9.41 -1.70 -21.82
CA GLY A 34 8.33 -2.28 -21.06
C GLY A 34 7.80 -1.28 -20.02
N ILE A 35 6.50 -1.11 -19.97
CA ILE A 35 5.80 -0.30 -18.98
C ILE A 35 5.02 -1.24 -18.07
N SER A 36 5.26 -1.15 -16.76
CA SER A 36 4.45 -1.84 -15.76
C SER A 36 3.32 -0.96 -15.25
N ASN A 37 2.24 -1.59 -14.80
CA ASN A 37 0.96 -0.92 -14.49
C ASN A 37 0.37 -0.21 -15.72
N TRP A 38 0.43 -0.85 -16.85
CA TRP A 38 0.05 -0.31 -18.16
C TRP A 38 -1.29 0.44 -18.14
N ASN A 39 -2.31 -0.15 -17.53
CA ASN A 39 -3.66 0.39 -17.50
C ASN A 39 -3.85 1.62 -16.60
N ILE A 40 -2.91 1.90 -15.69
CA ILE A 40 -2.98 3.00 -14.73
C ILE A 40 -1.75 3.92 -14.81
N PHE A 41 -0.86 3.68 -15.77
CA PHE A 41 0.34 4.50 -15.95
C PHE A 41 -0.06 5.94 -16.35
N PRO A 42 0.43 6.97 -15.65
CA PRO A 42 0.04 8.35 -15.93
C PRO A 42 0.40 8.76 -17.35
N HIS A 43 -0.57 9.28 -18.12
CA HIS A 43 -0.35 9.59 -19.53
C HIS A 43 0.74 10.66 -19.75
N LEU A 44 0.90 11.63 -18.85
CA LEU A 44 1.97 12.63 -18.93
C LEU A 44 3.36 12.00 -18.82
N LEU A 45 3.52 10.98 -17.96
CA LEU A 45 4.77 10.23 -17.87
C LEU A 45 4.99 9.36 -19.11
N LEU A 46 3.91 8.84 -19.70
CA LEU A 46 4.00 8.09 -20.96
C LEU A 46 4.48 8.96 -22.12
N ASP A 47 3.99 10.20 -22.19
CA ASP A 47 4.42 11.17 -23.20
C ASP A 47 5.88 11.61 -23.00
N ASP A 48 6.32 11.72 -21.75
CA ASP A 48 7.72 11.99 -21.45
C ASP A 48 8.64 10.82 -21.84
N VAL A 49 8.24 9.57 -21.57
CA VAL A 49 8.94 8.37 -22.06
C VAL A 49 9.02 8.33 -23.59
N LYS A 50 7.91 8.60 -24.29
CA LYS A 50 7.90 8.66 -25.78
C LYS A 50 8.83 9.74 -26.31
N SER A 51 8.85 10.90 -25.67
CA SER A 51 9.72 12.01 -26.04
C SER A 51 11.19 11.69 -25.79
N ALA A 52 11.49 10.97 -24.71
CA ALA A 52 12.85 10.55 -24.34
C ALA A 52 13.39 9.41 -25.24
N ALA A 53 12.52 8.60 -25.80
CA ALA A 53 12.86 7.47 -26.68
C ALA A 53 12.03 7.46 -27.95
N PRO A 54 12.28 8.41 -28.89
CA PRO A 54 11.54 8.51 -30.13
C PRO A 54 11.68 7.24 -30.97
N GLY A 55 10.54 6.66 -31.38
CA GLY A 55 10.51 5.44 -32.17
C GLY A 55 10.67 4.14 -31.38
N ALA A 56 10.80 4.18 -30.06
CA ALA A 56 10.75 2.98 -29.25
C ALA A 56 9.33 2.38 -29.22
N GLU A 57 9.23 1.06 -29.33
CA GLU A 57 7.99 0.32 -29.10
C GLU A 57 7.71 0.29 -27.60
N LEU A 58 6.57 0.80 -27.15
CA LEU A 58 6.12 0.69 -25.78
C LEU A 58 5.21 -0.53 -25.65
N VAL A 59 5.50 -1.38 -24.68
CA VAL A 59 4.78 -2.64 -24.46
C VAL A 59 4.38 -2.80 -23.01
N ASP A 60 3.29 -3.51 -22.78
CA ASP A 60 2.90 -3.96 -21.44
C ASP A 60 3.95 -4.94 -20.89
N ALA A 61 4.42 -4.68 -19.69
CA ALA A 61 5.41 -5.50 -18.98
C ALA A 61 4.92 -5.94 -17.59
N ASP A 62 3.61 -5.92 -17.36
CA ASP A 62 3.02 -6.31 -16.07
C ASP A 62 3.42 -7.74 -15.69
N ASP A 63 3.39 -8.67 -16.64
CA ASP A 63 3.75 -10.06 -16.38
C ASP A 63 5.22 -10.23 -15.92
N VAL A 64 6.13 -9.41 -16.44
CA VAL A 64 7.55 -9.45 -16.07
C VAL A 64 7.72 -9.01 -14.60
N LEU A 65 7.08 -7.91 -14.22
CA LEU A 65 7.13 -7.41 -12.85
C LEU A 65 6.47 -8.38 -11.87
N LEU A 66 5.29 -8.90 -12.23
CA LEU A 66 4.56 -9.87 -11.42
C LEU A 66 5.37 -11.16 -11.21
N ALA A 67 6.09 -11.64 -12.23
CA ALA A 67 6.94 -12.81 -12.10
C ALA A 67 8.06 -12.60 -11.08
N VAL A 68 8.68 -11.42 -11.06
CA VAL A 68 9.71 -11.07 -10.08
C VAL A 68 9.12 -10.92 -8.68
N GLN A 69 7.98 -10.24 -8.55
CA GLN A 69 7.33 -9.98 -7.26
C GLN A 69 6.71 -11.21 -6.62
N ARG A 70 6.40 -12.25 -7.39
CA ARG A 70 5.71 -13.46 -6.89
C ARG A 70 6.52 -14.20 -5.85
N ILE A 71 7.84 -14.29 -6.03
CA ILE A 71 8.75 -15.01 -5.13
C ILE A 71 9.51 -13.97 -4.32
N LYS A 72 9.26 -13.94 -3.01
CA LYS A 72 9.94 -13.03 -2.09
C LYS A 72 11.33 -13.53 -1.76
N SER A 73 12.29 -12.64 -1.74
CA SER A 73 13.66 -12.94 -1.29
C SER A 73 13.74 -12.99 0.24
N ASP A 74 14.81 -13.58 0.76
CA ASP A 74 15.05 -13.63 2.21
C ASP A 74 15.20 -12.24 2.84
N VAL A 75 15.57 -11.22 2.05
CA VAL A 75 15.66 -9.83 2.50
C VAL A 75 14.27 -9.19 2.67
N GLU A 76 13.29 -9.61 1.90
CA GLU A 76 11.92 -9.07 1.92
C GLU A 76 11.07 -9.66 3.05
N ILE A 77 11.30 -10.92 3.39
CA ILE A 77 10.51 -11.65 4.42
C ILE A 77 10.46 -10.92 5.76
N PRO A 78 11.57 -10.37 6.32
CA PRO A 78 11.52 -9.64 7.59
C PRO A 78 10.56 -8.44 7.58
N TYR A 79 10.45 -7.72 6.47
CA TYR A 79 9.51 -6.58 6.35
C TYR A 79 8.06 -7.04 6.36
N ILE A 80 7.77 -8.16 5.71
CA ILE A 80 6.44 -8.78 5.74
C ILE A 80 6.08 -9.22 7.16
N VAL A 81 7.01 -9.90 7.84
CA VAL A 81 6.82 -10.34 9.24
C VAL A 81 6.56 -9.15 10.16
N GLU A 82 7.30 -8.06 10.00
CA GLU A 82 7.10 -6.86 10.81
C GLU A 82 5.74 -6.19 10.52
N ALA A 83 5.31 -6.13 9.27
CA ALA A 83 3.98 -5.63 8.91
C ALA A 83 2.87 -6.47 9.58
N TYR A 84 3.01 -7.81 9.62
CA TYR A 84 2.10 -8.69 10.33
C TYR A 84 2.13 -8.48 11.85
N ARG A 85 3.32 -8.33 12.46
CA ARG A 85 3.46 -8.06 13.89
C ARG A 85 2.70 -6.78 14.30
N ILE A 86 2.87 -5.71 13.53
CA ILE A 86 2.17 -4.45 13.76
C ILE A 86 0.65 -4.65 13.64
N THR A 87 0.21 -5.38 12.62
CA THR A 87 -1.23 -5.68 12.43
C THR A 87 -1.79 -6.51 13.57
N GLU A 88 -1.05 -7.49 14.06
CA GLU A 88 -1.46 -8.32 15.21
C GLU A 88 -1.64 -7.48 16.49
N GLU A 89 -0.75 -6.55 16.77
CA GLU A 89 -0.87 -5.63 17.91
C GLU A 89 -2.12 -4.73 17.78
N ALA A 90 -2.36 -4.22 16.59
CA ALA A 90 -3.57 -3.44 16.30
C ALA A 90 -4.84 -4.28 16.46
N MET A 91 -4.81 -5.54 16.02
CA MET A 91 -5.93 -6.47 16.19
C MET A 91 -6.21 -6.76 17.68
N LYS A 92 -5.18 -7.05 18.46
CA LYS A 92 -5.32 -7.26 19.92
C LYS A 92 -5.91 -6.02 20.60
N SER A 93 -5.47 -4.83 20.22
CA SER A 93 -5.99 -3.57 20.76
C SER A 93 -7.45 -3.32 20.39
N ALA A 94 -7.81 -3.54 19.14
CA ALA A 94 -9.19 -3.40 18.66
C ALA A 94 -10.14 -4.41 19.35
N LEU A 95 -9.72 -5.67 19.46
CA LEU A 95 -10.47 -6.71 20.15
C LEU A 95 -10.67 -6.39 21.65
N SER A 96 -9.63 -5.88 22.31
CA SER A 96 -9.71 -5.47 23.72
C SER A 96 -10.62 -4.26 23.95
N ALA A 97 -10.76 -3.40 22.98
CA ALA A 97 -11.63 -2.23 23.02
C ALA A 97 -13.09 -2.54 22.64
N ALA A 98 -13.33 -3.71 22.03
CA ALA A 98 -14.67 -4.10 21.56
C ALA A 98 -15.60 -4.35 22.75
N ALA A 99 -16.71 -3.62 22.77
CA ALA A 99 -17.75 -3.75 23.80
C ALA A 99 -19.10 -3.32 23.25
N VAL A 100 -20.17 -3.81 23.86
CA VAL A 100 -21.53 -3.37 23.59
C VAL A 100 -21.61 -1.84 23.76
N GLY A 101 -22.24 -1.17 22.80
CA GLY A 101 -22.36 0.28 22.74
C GLY A 101 -21.21 1.01 22.07
N LYS A 102 -20.06 0.37 21.86
CA LYS A 102 -18.96 0.93 21.04
C LYS A 102 -19.39 0.99 19.57
N ARG A 103 -18.97 2.06 18.89
CA ARG A 103 -19.26 2.24 17.46
C ARG A 103 -18.19 1.59 16.61
N GLU A 104 -18.56 1.13 15.43
CA GLU A 104 -17.61 0.51 14.48
C GLU A 104 -16.42 1.40 14.21
N TRP A 105 -16.63 2.71 13.94
CA TRP A 105 -15.52 3.65 13.69
C TRP A 105 -14.64 3.96 14.91
N GLU A 106 -15.15 3.76 16.16
CA GLU A 106 -14.31 3.91 17.36
C GLU A 106 -13.27 2.80 17.40
N LEU A 107 -13.66 1.57 17.04
CA LEU A 107 -12.74 0.43 16.99
C LEU A 107 -11.79 0.54 15.79
N GLU A 108 -12.26 1.07 14.65
CA GLU A 108 -11.37 1.45 13.54
C GLU A 108 -10.30 2.44 14.00
N ALA A 109 -10.69 3.49 14.72
CA ALA A 109 -9.75 4.50 15.22
C ALA A 109 -8.70 3.88 16.15
N VAL A 110 -9.08 2.94 17.02
CA VAL A 110 -8.16 2.20 17.90
C VAL A 110 -7.14 1.42 17.08
N SER A 111 -7.60 0.65 16.07
CA SER A 111 -6.70 -0.14 15.21
C SER A 111 -5.73 0.75 14.43
N ARG A 112 -6.22 1.84 13.84
CA ARG A 112 -5.39 2.80 13.10
C ARG A 112 -4.34 3.46 13.99
N SER A 113 -4.75 3.94 15.17
CA SER A 113 -3.83 4.55 16.13
C SER A 113 -2.72 3.57 16.52
N MET A 114 -3.07 2.32 16.82
CA MET A 114 -2.07 1.31 17.18
C MET A 114 -1.11 1.01 16.03
N MET A 115 -1.59 0.85 14.79
CA MET A 115 -0.70 0.62 13.65
C MET A 115 0.32 1.74 13.49
N VAL A 116 -0.12 3.01 13.55
CA VAL A 116 0.78 4.16 13.43
C VAL A 116 1.78 4.23 14.59
N THR A 117 1.32 4.07 15.82
CA THR A 117 2.21 4.11 17.01
C THR A 117 3.18 2.94 17.07
N SER A 118 2.86 1.82 16.43
CA SER A 118 3.75 0.65 16.30
C SER A 118 4.73 0.75 15.12
N GLY A 119 4.74 1.86 14.37
CA GLY A 119 5.72 2.14 13.33
C GLY A 119 5.28 1.83 11.90
N ALA A 120 3.97 1.61 11.66
CA ALA A 120 3.47 1.51 10.29
C ALA A 120 3.61 2.84 9.53
N GLU A 121 4.08 2.80 8.30
CA GLU A 121 4.09 3.95 7.39
C GLU A 121 2.69 4.33 6.88
N GLY A 122 1.74 3.42 7.04
CA GLY A 122 0.35 3.57 6.65
C GLY A 122 -0.42 2.27 6.81
N MET A 123 -1.63 2.28 6.27
CA MET A 123 -2.45 1.08 6.17
C MET A 123 -2.35 0.50 4.76
N SER A 124 -2.42 -0.83 4.66
CA SER A 124 -2.45 -1.54 3.37
C SER A 124 -3.69 -1.21 2.55
N TYR A 125 -4.81 -1.04 3.24
CA TYR A 125 -6.10 -0.54 2.77
C TYR A 125 -6.87 0.06 3.96
N PRO A 126 -7.98 0.80 3.75
CA PRO A 126 -8.77 1.36 4.84
C PRO A 126 -9.17 0.26 5.83
N ALA A 127 -9.00 0.52 7.12
CA ALA A 127 -9.46 -0.42 8.14
C ALA A 127 -10.98 -0.48 8.14
N TRP A 128 -11.53 -1.68 8.19
CA TRP A 128 -12.96 -1.93 8.25
C TRP A 128 -13.32 -2.70 9.51
N VAL A 129 -14.25 -2.17 10.26
CA VAL A 129 -14.89 -2.83 11.40
C VAL A 129 -16.38 -2.82 11.14
N CYS A 130 -16.98 -4.00 11.11
CA CYS A 130 -18.40 -4.18 10.81
C CYS A 130 -19.04 -5.03 11.90
N SER A 131 -20.28 -4.72 12.27
CA SER A 131 -21.01 -5.43 13.32
C SER A 131 -22.43 -5.79 12.89
N GLY A 132 -22.95 -6.88 13.44
CA GLY A 132 -24.31 -7.36 13.18
C GLY A 132 -24.64 -7.46 11.70
N PRO A 133 -25.73 -6.81 11.21
CA PRO A 133 -26.14 -6.87 9.81
C PRO A 133 -25.07 -6.43 8.81
N ASN A 134 -24.16 -5.52 9.21
CA ASN A 134 -23.11 -5.00 8.34
C ASN A 134 -22.09 -6.08 7.97
N THR A 135 -21.95 -7.14 8.77
CA THR A 135 -21.04 -8.26 8.47
C THR A 135 -21.48 -9.11 7.28
N ALA A 136 -22.72 -8.94 6.80
CA ALA A 136 -23.20 -9.59 5.59
C ALA A 136 -22.65 -8.94 4.30
N LEU A 137 -22.05 -7.76 4.40
CA LEU A 137 -21.46 -7.04 3.28
C LEU A 137 -19.98 -7.43 3.15
N SER A 138 -19.58 -7.88 1.97
CA SER A 138 -18.19 -8.37 1.75
C SER A 138 -17.12 -7.29 1.93
N LEU A 139 -17.46 -6.02 1.68
CA LEU A 139 -16.58 -4.86 1.85
C LEU A 139 -17.38 -3.72 2.49
N CYS A 140 -17.57 -3.81 3.79
CA CYS A 140 -18.33 -2.81 4.54
C CYS A 140 -17.38 -1.83 5.24
N ARG A 141 -17.56 -0.55 5.00
CA ARG A 141 -16.85 0.49 5.76
C ARG A 141 -17.45 0.60 7.16
N SER A 142 -16.57 0.88 8.13
CA SER A 142 -17.01 1.18 9.49
C SER A 142 -18.00 2.33 9.50
N SER A 143 -19.07 2.16 10.26
CA SER A 143 -20.18 3.10 10.34
C SER A 143 -20.38 3.65 11.76
N ASN A 144 -21.40 4.50 11.92
CA ASN A 144 -21.84 5.00 13.20
C ASN A 144 -22.65 3.97 14.02
N ARG A 145 -22.77 2.74 13.52
CA ARG A 145 -23.52 1.70 14.21
C ARG A 145 -22.85 1.31 15.51
N ALA A 146 -23.61 1.25 16.58
CA ALA A 146 -23.16 0.71 17.87
C ALA A 146 -23.29 -0.81 17.88
N ILE A 147 -22.30 -1.48 18.45
CA ILE A 147 -22.30 -2.94 18.65
C ILE A 147 -23.38 -3.30 19.68
N GLU A 148 -24.20 -4.27 19.35
CA GLU A 148 -25.23 -4.82 20.24
C GLU A 148 -24.78 -6.15 20.87
N LYS A 149 -25.54 -6.59 21.86
CA LYS A 149 -25.23 -7.84 22.57
C LYS A 149 -25.45 -9.05 21.64
N ASN A 150 -24.53 -10.01 21.69
CA ASN A 150 -24.56 -11.27 20.93
C ASN A 150 -24.45 -11.09 19.42
N GLU A 151 -23.87 -10.00 18.94
CA GLU A 151 -23.56 -9.78 17.53
C GLU A 151 -22.17 -10.27 17.15
N LEU A 152 -22.04 -10.65 15.89
CA LEU A 152 -20.73 -10.84 15.26
C LEU A 152 -20.09 -9.48 14.99
N VAL A 153 -18.80 -9.37 15.26
CA VAL A 153 -18.00 -8.22 14.85
C VAL A 153 -16.85 -8.71 13.97
N GLN A 154 -16.76 -8.15 12.80
CA GLN A 154 -15.71 -8.45 11.82
C GLN A 154 -14.69 -7.32 11.81
N PHE A 155 -13.42 -7.69 11.84
CA PHE A 155 -12.29 -6.79 11.70
C PHE A 155 -11.52 -7.16 10.42
N THR A 156 -11.19 -6.17 9.61
CA THR A 156 -10.40 -6.37 8.40
C THR A 156 -9.52 -5.16 8.19
N PHE A 157 -8.22 -5.31 8.42
CA PHE A 157 -7.23 -4.26 8.23
C PHE A 157 -5.82 -4.83 8.15
N GLY A 158 -4.87 -3.99 7.79
CA GLY A 158 -3.47 -4.36 7.74
C GLY A 158 -2.54 -3.16 7.77
N ALA A 159 -1.40 -3.34 8.38
CA ALA A 159 -0.32 -2.37 8.39
C ALA A 159 0.51 -2.45 7.11
N LYS A 160 1.07 -1.32 6.71
CA LYS A 160 2.10 -1.22 5.69
C LYS A 160 3.41 -0.81 6.35
N TYR A 161 4.48 -1.58 6.10
CA TYR A 161 5.81 -1.36 6.65
C TYR A 161 6.87 -1.57 5.58
N MET A 162 7.69 -0.55 5.30
CA MET A 162 8.72 -0.55 4.26
C MET A 162 8.18 -1.03 2.89
N GLY A 163 6.96 -0.60 2.54
CA GLY A 163 6.27 -0.99 1.30
C GLY A 163 5.53 -2.33 1.34
N TYR A 164 5.76 -3.17 2.34
CA TYR A 164 5.12 -4.49 2.49
C TYR A 164 3.88 -4.42 3.39
N CYS A 165 2.91 -5.29 3.12
CA CYS A 165 1.63 -5.29 3.81
C CYS A 165 1.41 -6.58 4.60
N GLY A 166 0.94 -6.43 5.85
CA GLY A 166 0.45 -7.53 6.68
C GLY A 166 -1.05 -7.36 6.92
N ASN A 167 -1.87 -8.25 6.39
CA ASN A 167 -3.33 -8.16 6.45
C ASN A 167 -3.94 -9.25 7.31
N MET A 168 -4.96 -8.90 8.10
CA MET A 168 -5.80 -9.80 8.89
C MET A 168 -7.29 -9.50 8.69
#